data_ea8f0d07c8d606100314ea843b513b6c
#
_entry.id   ea8f0d07c8d606100314ea843b513b6c
#
_cell.length_a   1.000
_cell.length_b   1.000
_cell.length_c   1.000
_cell.angle_alpha   90.00
_cell.angle_beta   90.00
_cell.angle_gamma   90.00
#
_symmetry.space_group_name_H-M   'P 1'
#
loop_
_entity.id
_entity.type
_entity.pdbx_description
1 polymer ?
#
loop_
_entity_poly.entity_id
_entity_poly.type
_entity_poly.pdbx_seq_one_letter_code
_entity_poly.pdbx_strand_id
1 'polypeptide(L)'
;MTRGKSAGGLTVLVLGADGYIGWPMAMHLSRLGHQVVAVDNLARRRWDREGGTYSLLPIKSMPQRVRRWQQLTGNRIDWRRADLTDFPAVDRLFEEFEPEAVVHFAEQRSAPFSMVDREHAVFTQVNNVAGTLNLLFAIRDRAPDCHLIKLGTMGEYGTPNIDIEEGYLDIEHNGRRDRLPFPKAPGSFYHLSKVHDSANIHFACRVWGTRATDLNQGVVYGVETEDTGLHPDLSTRFDFDSIWGTALNRFCVQAAVGQPLTVYGKGGQTRGYLDIRDTMACITLALENPAERSECRVFNQFTEQFSVNELAELISKARAQQGLKTAVSHIPNPRVEVESHYYNAKHQHLLDLGLKPHLLGDTLLDSVIGKVAKYADRVDPVLLAKPSVSWRTGGNEVWKKYSHQGGYAIATTELVRPGYSRVKAAV
;
A
#
# COMPACT_ATOMS: atom_id res chain seq x y z
N MET A 1 -34.25 -7.95 7.85
CA MET A 1 -34.83 -7.72 6.51
C MET A 1 -33.65 -7.39 5.61
N THR A 2 -33.25 -8.30 4.76
CA THR A 2 -32.21 -8.09 3.76
C THR A 2 -32.71 -7.06 2.75
N ARG A 3 -32.11 -5.85 2.75
CA ARG A 3 -32.30 -4.91 1.64
C ARG A 3 -31.90 -5.63 0.35
N GLY A 4 -32.86 -5.80 -0.56
CA GLY A 4 -32.59 -6.33 -1.88
C GLY A 4 -31.48 -5.52 -2.54
N LYS A 5 -30.55 -6.19 -3.26
CA LYS A 5 -29.53 -5.54 -4.07
C LYS A 5 -30.18 -4.42 -4.87
N SER A 6 -29.85 -3.17 -4.57
CA SER A 6 -30.24 -2.04 -5.41
C SER A 6 -29.61 -2.26 -6.80
N ALA A 7 -30.32 -1.92 -7.85
CA ALA A 7 -29.83 -1.93 -9.23
C ALA A 7 -28.77 -0.83 -9.51
N GLY A 8 -28.24 -0.16 -8.46
CA GLY A 8 -27.16 0.81 -8.49
C GLY A 8 -25.94 0.28 -7.72
N GLY A 9 -24.73 0.69 -8.13
CA GLY A 9 -23.49 0.31 -7.45
C GLY A 9 -23.42 0.79 -6.00
N LEU A 10 -22.47 0.25 -5.23
CA LEU A 10 -22.22 0.62 -3.82
C LEU A 10 -21.65 2.05 -3.70
N THR A 11 -21.89 2.70 -2.55
CA THR A 11 -21.12 3.87 -2.14
C THR A 11 -19.80 3.42 -1.52
N VAL A 12 -18.67 3.76 -2.17
CA VAL A 12 -17.34 3.30 -1.79
C VAL A 12 -16.42 4.49 -1.48
N LEU A 13 -15.87 4.54 -0.25
CA LEU A 13 -14.76 5.43 0.07
C LEU A 13 -13.45 4.79 -0.36
N VAL A 14 -12.67 5.47 -1.22
CA VAL A 14 -11.31 5.10 -1.58
C VAL A 14 -10.35 6.03 -0.83
N LEU A 15 -9.79 5.55 0.27
CA LEU A 15 -8.88 6.29 1.14
C LEU A 15 -7.43 6.13 0.65
N GLY A 16 -6.68 7.24 0.52
CA GLY A 16 -5.35 7.26 -0.09
C GLY A 16 -5.40 7.38 -1.62
N ALA A 17 -6.40 8.09 -2.13
CA ALA A 17 -6.73 8.16 -3.55
C ALA A 17 -5.70 8.90 -4.43
N ASP A 18 -4.78 9.71 -3.87
CA ASP A 18 -3.67 10.33 -4.62
C ASP A 18 -2.49 9.38 -4.84
N GLY A 19 -2.54 8.19 -4.22
CA GLY A 19 -1.48 7.19 -4.24
C GLY A 19 -1.38 6.39 -5.53
N TYR A 20 -0.35 5.51 -5.58
CA TYR A 20 -0.03 4.64 -6.71
C TYR A 20 -1.18 3.71 -7.09
N ILE A 21 -1.83 3.10 -6.08
CA ILE A 21 -2.95 2.17 -6.28
C ILE A 21 -4.30 2.89 -6.14
N GLY A 22 -4.38 3.89 -5.25
CA GLY A 22 -5.64 4.54 -4.89
C GLY A 22 -6.33 5.24 -6.05
N TRP A 23 -5.57 5.95 -6.90
CA TRP A 23 -6.14 6.65 -8.05
C TRP A 23 -6.68 5.69 -9.12
N PRO A 24 -5.91 4.68 -9.59
CA PRO A 24 -6.45 3.66 -10.48
C PRO A 24 -7.68 2.96 -9.92
N MET A 25 -7.71 2.63 -8.62
CA MET A 25 -8.86 2.01 -7.97
C MET A 25 -10.10 2.90 -7.99
N ALA A 26 -9.95 4.20 -7.71
CA ALA A 26 -11.07 5.13 -7.75
C ALA A 26 -11.71 5.21 -9.15
N MET A 27 -10.88 5.24 -10.21
CA MET A 27 -11.37 5.21 -11.59
C MET A 27 -12.03 3.88 -11.94
N HIS A 28 -11.38 2.77 -11.58
CA HIS A 28 -11.86 1.42 -11.86
C HIS A 28 -13.25 1.18 -11.25
N LEU A 29 -13.44 1.49 -9.97
CA LEU A 29 -14.73 1.35 -9.29
C LEU A 29 -15.79 2.29 -9.87
N SER A 30 -15.43 3.52 -10.23
CA SER A 30 -16.32 4.47 -10.89
C SER A 30 -16.78 3.95 -12.27
N ARG A 31 -15.89 3.30 -13.04
CA ARG A 31 -16.23 2.65 -14.31
C ARG A 31 -17.17 1.45 -14.12
N LEU A 32 -17.04 0.72 -13.02
CA LEU A 32 -17.95 -0.39 -12.67
C LEU A 32 -19.33 0.08 -12.16
N GLY A 33 -19.55 1.41 -12.07
CA GLY A 33 -20.84 1.98 -11.70
C GLY A 33 -21.04 2.19 -10.20
N HIS A 34 -19.98 2.11 -9.39
CA HIS A 34 -20.02 2.46 -7.98
C HIS A 34 -20.02 4.00 -7.80
N GLN A 35 -20.67 4.47 -6.75
CA GLN A 35 -20.54 5.84 -6.28
C GLN A 35 -19.24 5.97 -5.50
N VAL A 36 -18.22 6.58 -6.11
CA VAL A 36 -16.88 6.63 -5.55
C VAL A 36 -16.59 7.99 -4.92
N VAL A 37 -16.09 7.96 -3.68
CA VAL A 37 -15.55 9.12 -2.98
C VAL A 37 -14.06 8.91 -2.79
N ALA A 38 -13.25 9.64 -3.53
CA ALA A 38 -11.80 9.65 -3.44
C ALA A 38 -11.35 10.55 -2.28
N VAL A 39 -10.62 10.01 -1.31
CA VAL A 39 -10.18 10.75 -0.11
C VAL A 39 -8.66 10.66 0.04
N ASP A 40 -8.01 11.80 0.30
CA ASP A 40 -6.56 11.84 0.56
C ASP A 40 -6.17 13.12 1.31
N ASN A 41 -5.14 13.11 2.13
CA ASN A 41 -4.59 14.28 2.79
C ASN A 41 -3.46 14.96 1.99
N LEU A 42 -3.03 14.36 0.88
CA LEU A 42 -1.93 14.77 0.00
C LEU A 42 -0.54 14.77 0.69
N ALA A 43 -0.40 14.02 1.79
CA ALA A 43 0.85 13.95 2.54
C ALA A 43 2.02 13.43 1.67
N ARG A 44 1.74 12.47 0.78
CA ARG A 44 2.77 11.92 -0.11
C ARG A 44 3.42 12.97 -1.00
N ARG A 45 2.67 13.96 -1.47
CA ARG A 45 3.21 15.09 -2.25
C ARG A 45 4.09 16.02 -1.41
N ARG A 46 3.82 16.12 -0.10
CA ARG A 46 4.67 16.87 0.84
C ARG A 46 5.97 16.11 1.07
N TRP A 47 5.90 14.81 1.35
CA TRP A 47 7.08 13.98 1.56
C TRP A 47 8.02 13.92 0.35
N ASP A 48 7.47 14.00 -0.88
CA ASP A 48 8.28 14.13 -2.09
C ASP A 48 9.16 15.37 -2.05
N ARG A 49 8.58 16.52 -1.69
CA ARG A 49 9.34 17.79 -1.60
C ARG A 49 10.36 17.76 -0.48
N GLU A 50 10.00 17.19 0.66
CA GLU A 50 10.88 17.07 1.82
C GLU A 50 12.07 16.13 1.55
N GLY A 51 11.82 15.00 0.91
CA GLY A 51 12.83 13.99 0.60
C GLY A 51 13.56 14.19 -0.74
N GLY A 52 13.21 15.22 -1.52
CA GLY A 52 13.79 15.45 -2.85
C GLY A 52 13.44 14.35 -3.85
N THR A 53 12.32 13.62 -3.62
CA THR A 53 11.83 12.56 -4.49
C THR A 53 10.67 13.04 -5.36
N TYR A 54 10.30 12.28 -6.37
CA TYR A 54 9.17 12.61 -7.24
C TYR A 54 8.69 11.37 -8.00
N SER A 55 7.46 11.45 -8.51
CA SER A 55 6.97 10.45 -9.44
C SER A 55 7.62 10.60 -10.81
N LEU A 56 8.08 9.51 -11.42
CA LEU A 56 8.62 9.52 -12.77
C LEU A 56 7.59 10.05 -13.79
N LEU A 57 6.34 9.60 -13.69
CA LEU A 57 5.25 10.13 -14.49
C LEU A 57 4.74 11.45 -13.89
N PRO A 58 4.49 12.48 -14.70
CA PRO A 58 3.85 13.71 -14.23
C PRO A 58 2.45 13.44 -13.68
N ILE A 59 2.15 13.95 -12.49
CA ILE A 59 0.86 13.74 -11.84
C ILE A 59 0.11 15.06 -11.69
N LYS A 60 -1.09 15.13 -12.25
CA LYS A 60 -2.01 16.27 -12.08
C LYS A 60 -2.57 16.32 -10.66
N SER A 61 -3.11 17.47 -10.27
CA SER A 61 -3.86 17.60 -9.00
C SER A 61 -5.12 16.74 -9.01
N MET A 62 -5.60 16.34 -7.83
CA MET A 62 -6.83 15.55 -7.72
C MET A 62 -8.04 16.22 -8.42
N PRO A 63 -8.32 17.52 -8.23
CA PRO A 63 -9.39 18.17 -8.95
C PRO A 63 -9.26 18.13 -10.48
N GLN A 64 -8.02 18.22 -11.02
CA GLN A 64 -7.78 18.10 -12.45
C GLN A 64 -8.01 16.67 -12.95
N ARG A 65 -7.55 15.65 -12.22
CA ARG A 65 -7.75 14.24 -12.55
C ARG A 65 -9.22 13.84 -12.53
N VAL A 66 -9.95 14.21 -11.49
CA VAL A 66 -11.40 13.96 -11.37
C VAL A 66 -12.18 14.63 -12.50
N ARG A 67 -11.86 15.90 -12.83
CA ARG A 67 -12.49 16.59 -13.96
C ARG A 67 -12.18 15.91 -15.29
N ARG A 68 -10.92 15.51 -15.51
CA ARG A 68 -10.51 14.81 -16.74
C ARG A 68 -11.22 13.47 -16.87
N TRP A 69 -11.33 12.71 -15.78
CA TRP A 69 -12.06 11.45 -15.75
C TRP A 69 -13.52 11.64 -16.18
N GLN A 70 -14.22 12.59 -15.58
CA GLN A 70 -15.60 12.89 -15.91
C GLN A 70 -15.77 13.35 -17.38
N GLN A 71 -14.84 14.17 -17.89
CA GLN A 71 -14.88 14.61 -19.29
C GLN A 71 -14.74 13.47 -20.30
N LEU A 72 -13.92 12.47 -20.00
CA LEU A 72 -13.63 11.37 -20.91
C LEU A 72 -14.66 10.25 -20.84
N THR A 73 -15.22 9.98 -19.67
CA THR A 73 -16.05 8.78 -19.43
C THR A 73 -17.50 9.11 -19.11
N GLY A 74 -17.81 10.34 -18.71
CA GLY A 74 -19.10 10.72 -18.15
C GLY A 74 -19.27 10.31 -16.67
N ASN A 75 -18.41 9.42 -16.14
CA ASN A 75 -18.49 8.92 -14.77
C ASN A 75 -17.99 9.97 -13.77
N ARG A 76 -18.62 9.99 -12.61
CA ARG A 76 -18.27 10.94 -11.54
C ARG A 76 -17.47 10.25 -10.44
N ILE A 77 -16.45 10.96 -9.93
CA ILE A 77 -15.76 10.67 -8.67
C ILE A 77 -15.86 11.90 -7.80
N ASP A 78 -16.40 11.76 -6.59
CA ASP A 78 -16.37 12.82 -5.60
C ASP A 78 -14.98 12.89 -4.95
N TRP A 79 -14.46 14.11 -4.75
CA TRP A 79 -13.15 14.31 -4.14
C TRP A 79 -13.28 15.04 -2.80
N ARG A 80 -12.64 14.48 -1.77
CA ARG A 80 -12.55 15.10 -0.45
C ARG A 80 -11.10 15.08 0.05
N ARG A 81 -10.67 16.21 0.60
CA ARG A 81 -9.38 16.27 1.31
C ARG A 81 -9.64 16.04 2.79
N ALA A 82 -9.12 14.93 3.33
CA ALA A 82 -9.23 14.59 4.74
C ALA A 82 -8.01 13.82 5.21
N ASP A 83 -7.69 13.94 6.50
CA ASP A 83 -6.65 13.18 7.19
C ASP A 83 -7.33 12.19 8.15
N LEU A 84 -6.95 10.91 8.09
CA LEU A 84 -7.56 9.88 8.94
C LEU A 84 -7.18 10.03 10.41
N THR A 85 -6.13 10.77 10.73
CA THR A 85 -5.77 11.07 12.13
C THR A 85 -6.68 12.15 12.75
N ASP A 86 -7.46 12.87 11.93
CA ASP A 86 -8.49 13.82 12.36
C ASP A 86 -9.85 13.12 12.42
N PHE A 87 -10.21 12.58 13.60
CA PHE A 87 -11.48 11.86 13.76
C PHE A 87 -12.72 12.68 13.35
N PRO A 88 -12.88 13.97 13.71
CA PRO A 88 -13.97 14.79 13.20
C PRO A 88 -14.07 14.85 11.67
N ALA A 89 -12.95 14.84 10.96
CA ALA A 89 -12.97 14.80 9.50
C ALA A 89 -13.43 13.42 8.98
N VAL A 90 -13.01 12.34 9.62
CA VAL A 90 -13.46 10.98 9.28
C VAL A 90 -14.96 10.82 9.56
N ASP A 91 -15.43 11.25 10.72
CA ASP A 91 -16.85 11.16 11.12
C ASP A 91 -17.76 11.89 10.13
N ARG A 92 -17.37 13.11 9.68
CA ARG A 92 -18.11 13.86 8.64
C ARG A 92 -18.17 13.12 7.30
N LEU A 93 -17.12 12.40 6.89
CA LEU A 93 -17.15 11.59 5.66
C LEU A 93 -18.21 10.50 5.74
N PHE A 94 -18.32 9.83 6.89
CA PHE A 94 -19.32 8.78 7.10
C PHE A 94 -20.74 9.36 7.21
N GLU A 95 -20.90 10.50 7.85
CA GLU A 95 -22.18 11.21 7.92
C GLU A 95 -22.66 11.71 6.54
N GLU A 96 -21.74 12.23 5.70
CA GLU A 96 -22.07 12.78 4.39
C GLU A 96 -22.38 11.70 3.36
N PHE A 97 -21.64 10.56 3.39
CA PHE A 97 -21.67 9.59 2.29
C PHE A 97 -22.30 8.26 2.65
N GLU A 98 -22.49 7.94 3.93
CA GLU A 98 -23.05 6.66 4.41
C GLU A 98 -22.45 5.44 3.66
N PRO A 99 -21.12 5.23 3.68
CA PRO A 99 -20.47 4.25 2.81
C PRO A 99 -20.87 2.83 3.12
N GLU A 100 -21.12 2.02 2.07
CA GLU A 100 -21.35 0.59 2.15
C GLU A 100 -20.04 -0.20 2.13
N ALA A 101 -18.98 0.38 1.59
CA ALA A 101 -17.63 -0.18 1.63
C ALA A 101 -16.55 0.90 1.74
N VAL A 102 -15.43 0.53 2.35
CA VAL A 102 -14.21 1.35 2.40
C VAL A 102 -13.05 0.54 1.88
N VAL A 103 -12.31 1.11 0.92
CA VAL A 103 -11.02 0.60 0.46
C VAL A 103 -9.92 1.47 1.04
N HIS A 104 -9.11 0.90 1.93
CA HIS A 104 -8.18 1.66 2.76
C HIS A 104 -6.72 1.50 2.31
N PHE A 105 -6.21 2.53 1.61
CA PHE A 105 -4.81 2.70 1.20
C PHE A 105 -4.12 3.89 1.91
N ALA A 106 -4.83 4.64 2.73
CA ALA A 106 -4.37 5.91 3.30
C ALA A 106 -3.35 5.72 4.43
N GLU A 107 -2.20 5.17 4.09
CA GLU A 107 -1.14 4.88 5.03
C GLU A 107 0.23 5.32 4.50
N GLN A 108 1.16 5.59 5.41
CA GLN A 108 2.58 5.65 5.08
C GLN A 108 3.04 4.23 4.75
N ARG A 109 3.45 3.98 3.49
CA ARG A 109 3.67 2.64 2.93
C ARG A 109 5.13 2.23 2.77
N SER A 110 6.06 3.09 3.18
CA SER A 110 7.48 2.86 2.92
C SER A 110 8.22 2.32 4.15
N ALA A 111 8.77 1.11 4.01
CA ALA A 111 9.65 0.56 5.02
C ALA A 111 10.91 1.45 5.22
N PRO A 112 11.65 1.86 4.17
CA PRO A 112 12.77 2.78 4.34
C PRO A 112 12.41 4.11 5.03
N PHE A 113 11.29 4.75 4.67
CA PHE A 113 10.85 5.98 5.31
C PHE A 113 10.67 5.80 6.83
N SER A 114 10.08 4.70 7.25
CA SER A 114 9.86 4.40 8.67
C SER A 114 11.15 4.13 9.47
N MET A 115 12.28 3.95 8.79
CA MET A 115 13.58 3.64 9.37
C MET A 115 14.58 4.82 9.26
N VAL A 116 14.13 5.99 8.79
CA VAL A 116 14.97 7.20 8.67
C VAL A 116 15.49 7.64 10.05
N ASP A 117 14.59 7.85 10.99
CA ASP A 117 14.84 8.27 12.37
C ASP A 117 13.61 8.01 13.26
N ARG A 118 13.72 8.42 14.53
CA ARG A 118 12.65 8.31 15.52
C ARG A 118 11.37 9.04 15.07
N GLU A 119 11.48 10.22 14.49
CA GLU A 119 10.33 11.04 14.11
C GLU A 119 9.53 10.38 12.99
N HIS A 120 10.21 9.85 11.97
CA HIS A 120 9.59 9.09 10.88
C HIS A 120 8.96 7.77 11.38
N ALA A 121 9.60 7.08 12.33
CA ALA A 121 9.06 5.88 12.94
C ALA A 121 7.77 6.19 13.71
N VAL A 122 7.80 7.20 14.60
CA VAL A 122 6.64 7.64 15.40
C VAL A 122 5.52 8.14 14.49
N PHE A 123 5.86 8.97 13.49
CA PHE A 123 4.88 9.43 12.50
C PHE A 123 4.20 8.25 11.81
N THR A 124 4.96 7.24 11.37
CA THR A 124 4.41 6.05 10.71
C THR A 124 3.40 5.32 11.61
N GLN A 125 3.73 5.12 12.89
CA GLN A 125 2.81 4.49 13.85
C GLN A 125 1.56 5.33 14.07
N VAL A 126 1.69 6.64 14.30
CA VAL A 126 0.54 7.52 14.54
C VAL A 126 -0.34 7.61 13.29
N ASN A 127 0.24 7.85 12.12
CA ASN A 127 -0.51 7.98 10.88
C ASN A 127 -1.31 6.72 10.55
N ASN A 128 -0.65 5.55 10.61
CA ASN A 128 -1.27 4.30 10.19
C ASN A 128 -2.23 3.80 11.29
N VAL A 129 -1.73 3.58 12.50
CA VAL A 129 -2.52 2.92 13.55
C VAL A 129 -3.64 3.81 14.08
N ALA A 130 -3.38 5.09 14.37
CA ALA A 130 -4.44 5.99 14.82
C ALA A 130 -5.46 6.27 13.70
N GLY A 131 -5.01 6.39 12.46
CA GLY A 131 -5.90 6.53 11.29
C GLY A 131 -6.83 5.34 11.13
N THR A 132 -6.31 4.12 11.24
CA THR A 132 -7.11 2.88 11.19
C THR A 132 -8.08 2.79 12.36
N LEU A 133 -7.67 3.16 13.58
CA LEU A 133 -8.58 3.19 14.74
C LEU A 133 -9.72 4.18 14.54
N ASN A 134 -9.45 5.41 14.09
CA ASN A 134 -10.48 6.39 13.79
C ASN A 134 -11.49 5.86 12.76
N LEU A 135 -10.99 5.18 11.72
CA LEU A 135 -11.84 4.56 10.71
C LEU A 135 -12.74 3.46 11.31
N LEU A 136 -12.20 2.59 12.16
CA LEU A 136 -12.96 1.53 12.83
C LEU A 136 -14.06 2.09 13.73
N PHE A 137 -13.79 3.18 14.48
CA PHE A 137 -14.79 3.84 15.29
C PHE A 137 -15.89 4.50 14.42
N ALA A 138 -15.54 5.16 13.32
CA ALA A 138 -16.51 5.71 12.39
C ALA A 138 -17.40 4.62 11.75
N ILE A 139 -16.84 3.49 11.36
CA ILE A 139 -17.60 2.33 10.88
C ILE A 139 -18.57 1.85 11.95
N ARG A 140 -18.09 1.62 13.19
CA ARG A 140 -18.94 1.17 14.30
C ARG A 140 -20.13 2.08 14.53
N ASP A 141 -19.89 3.40 14.55
CA ASP A 141 -20.85 4.39 15.02
C ASP A 141 -21.80 4.89 13.92
N ARG A 142 -21.35 4.92 12.65
CA ARG A 142 -22.09 5.50 11.52
C ARG A 142 -22.56 4.47 10.48
N ALA A 143 -21.76 3.45 10.23
CA ALA A 143 -22.01 2.49 9.14
C ALA A 143 -21.66 1.04 9.56
N PRO A 144 -22.34 0.46 10.55
CA PRO A 144 -21.96 -0.84 11.14
C PRO A 144 -22.00 -2.01 10.15
N ASP A 145 -22.69 -1.86 9.02
CA ASP A 145 -22.74 -2.85 7.94
C ASP A 145 -21.71 -2.61 6.82
N CYS A 146 -20.91 -1.53 6.94
CA CYS A 146 -19.87 -1.21 5.98
C CYS A 146 -18.78 -2.29 5.93
N HIS A 147 -18.39 -2.71 4.73
CA HIS A 147 -17.28 -3.66 4.53
C HIS A 147 -15.95 -2.91 4.43
N LEU A 148 -15.06 -3.17 5.37
CA LEU A 148 -13.69 -2.63 5.32
C LEU A 148 -12.78 -3.55 4.51
N ILE A 149 -12.22 -3.04 3.41
CA ILE A 149 -11.15 -3.70 2.66
C ILE A 149 -9.86 -2.94 2.96
N LYS A 150 -9.02 -3.53 3.81
CA LYS A 150 -7.72 -2.95 4.19
C LYS A 150 -6.63 -3.55 3.32
N LEU A 151 -5.72 -2.71 2.85
CA LEU A 151 -4.51 -3.17 2.19
C LEU A 151 -3.42 -3.45 3.23
N GLY A 152 -3.25 -4.74 3.56
CA GLY A 152 -2.15 -5.26 4.36
C GLY A 152 -0.86 -5.40 3.56
N THR A 153 0.07 -6.18 4.04
CA THR A 153 1.32 -6.50 3.34
C THR A 153 1.85 -7.88 3.72
N MET A 154 2.39 -8.62 2.74
CA MET A 154 3.14 -9.85 3.00
C MET A 154 4.35 -9.63 3.93
N GLY A 155 4.85 -8.38 4.01
CA GLY A 155 5.91 -8.00 4.95
C GLY A 155 5.56 -8.09 6.43
N GLU A 156 4.29 -8.25 6.78
CA GLU A 156 3.84 -8.51 8.15
C GLU A 156 4.33 -9.86 8.67
N TYR A 157 4.39 -10.87 7.80
CA TYR A 157 4.86 -12.22 8.15
C TYR A 157 6.37 -12.26 8.44
N GLY A 158 7.13 -11.32 7.87
CA GLY A 158 8.58 -11.37 7.92
C GLY A 158 9.15 -12.49 7.05
N THR A 159 10.09 -13.25 7.60
CA THR A 159 10.76 -14.37 6.91
C THR A 159 10.76 -15.64 7.79
N PRO A 160 9.58 -16.22 8.09
CA PRO A 160 9.51 -17.42 8.90
C PRO A 160 10.12 -18.63 8.14
N ASN A 161 10.68 -19.59 8.86
CA ASN A 161 11.21 -20.84 8.29
C ASN A 161 10.14 -21.94 8.28
N ILE A 162 8.89 -21.57 8.01
CA ILE A 162 7.73 -22.45 7.83
C ILE A 162 6.86 -21.92 6.69
N ASP A 163 5.95 -22.74 6.19
CA ASP A 163 4.93 -22.30 5.23
C ASP A 163 4.10 -21.13 5.80
N ILE A 164 3.80 -20.14 4.96
CA ILE A 164 2.96 -19.02 5.34
C ILE A 164 1.51 -19.32 4.91
N GLU A 165 0.65 -19.54 5.89
CA GLU A 165 -0.78 -19.73 5.66
C GLU A 165 -1.49 -18.39 5.37
N GLU A 166 -2.69 -18.46 4.79
CA GLU A 166 -3.50 -17.26 4.54
C GLU A 166 -4.21 -16.80 5.82
N GLY A 167 -3.53 -15.96 6.59
CA GLY A 167 -4.06 -15.25 7.74
C GLY A 167 -4.13 -16.03 9.04
N TYR A 168 -4.35 -17.34 9.01
CA TYR A 168 -4.60 -18.16 10.21
C TYR A 168 -3.77 -19.44 10.19
N LEU A 169 -3.48 -19.94 11.37
CA LEU A 169 -2.77 -21.21 11.58
C LEU A 169 -3.55 -22.08 12.58
N ASP A 170 -3.80 -23.33 12.21
CA ASP A 170 -4.32 -24.33 13.14
C ASP A 170 -3.17 -24.87 14.00
N ILE A 171 -3.25 -24.64 15.30
CA ILE A 171 -2.19 -24.97 16.25
C ILE A 171 -2.67 -26.06 17.22
N GLU A 172 -1.82 -27.05 17.43
CA GLU A 172 -1.96 -28.01 18.54
C GLU A 172 -0.82 -27.77 19.54
N HIS A 173 -1.16 -27.46 20.79
CA HIS A 173 -0.19 -27.27 21.88
C HIS A 173 -0.70 -27.95 23.16
N ASN A 174 0.12 -28.82 23.74
CA ASN A 174 -0.22 -29.58 24.95
C ASN A 174 -1.59 -30.32 24.86
N GLY A 175 -1.88 -30.93 23.69
CA GLY A 175 -3.10 -31.67 23.44
C GLY A 175 -4.36 -30.80 23.25
N ARG A 176 -4.24 -29.50 23.16
CA ARG A 176 -5.33 -28.57 22.88
C ARG A 176 -5.15 -27.95 21.48
N ARG A 177 -6.23 -27.77 20.77
CA ARG A 177 -6.25 -27.21 19.41
C ARG A 177 -6.95 -25.86 19.39
N ASP A 178 -6.41 -24.95 18.60
CA ASP A 178 -7.02 -23.64 18.33
C ASP A 178 -6.62 -23.14 16.96
N ARG A 179 -7.43 -22.23 16.40
CA ARG A 179 -7.14 -21.51 15.15
C ARG A 179 -6.81 -20.07 15.48
N LEU A 180 -5.56 -19.70 15.32
CA LEU A 180 -5.03 -18.39 15.70
C LEU A 180 -4.53 -17.61 14.47
N PRO A 181 -4.49 -16.27 14.55
CA PRO A 181 -3.81 -15.49 13.52
C PRO A 181 -2.37 -15.97 13.33
N PHE A 182 -1.94 -16.07 12.07
CA PHE A 182 -0.58 -16.51 11.74
C PHE A 182 0.45 -15.62 12.46
N PRO A 183 1.50 -16.19 13.07
CA PRO A 183 2.56 -15.42 13.74
C PRO A 183 3.23 -14.42 12.80
N LYS A 184 3.43 -13.20 13.25
CA LYS A 184 3.99 -12.10 12.46
C LYS A 184 5.32 -11.64 13.05
N ALA A 185 6.35 -11.45 12.19
CA ALA A 185 7.69 -11.00 12.56
C ALA A 185 8.17 -9.89 11.61
N PRO A 186 7.58 -8.70 11.67
CA PRO A 186 7.80 -7.62 10.72
C PRO A 186 9.22 -7.07 10.76
N GLY A 187 9.77 -6.70 9.57
CA GLY A 187 11.14 -6.25 9.40
C GLY A 187 11.36 -4.73 9.40
N SER A 188 10.35 -3.90 9.74
CA SER A 188 10.46 -2.45 9.86
C SER A 188 9.30 -1.87 10.67
N PHE A 189 9.41 -0.60 11.10
CA PHE A 189 8.31 0.07 11.80
C PHE A 189 7.07 0.24 10.92
N TYR A 190 7.21 0.38 9.61
CA TYR A 190 6.08 0.33 8.68
C TYR A 190 5.37 -1.04 8.72
N HIS A 191 6.10 -2.14 8.55
CA HIS A 191 5.48 -3.46 8.62
C HIS A 191 4.86 -3.74 9.99
N LEU A 192 5.48 -3.24 11.06
CA LEU A 192 4.93 -3.35 12.41
C LEU A 192 3.61 -2.56 12.56
N SER A 193 3.50 -1.35 11.97
CA SER A 193 2.22 -0.62 11.99
C SER A 193 1.11 -1.40 11.29
N LYS A 194 1.43 -2.09 10.19
CA LYS A 194 0.48 -2.97 9.49
C LYS A 194 0.02 -4.15 10.33
N VAL A 195 0.92 -4.76 11.12
CA VAL A 195 0.57 -5.81 12.10
C VAL A 195 -0.41 -5.27 13.15
N HIS A 196 -0.16 -4.06 13.66
CA HIS A 196 -1.06 -3.40 14.62
C HIS A 196 -2.44 -3.15 14.01
N ASP A 197 -2.51 -2.69 12.75
CA ASP A 197 -3.76 -2.46 12.05
C ASP A 197 -4.55 -3.76 11.85
N SER A 198 -3.89 -4.83 11.40
CA SER A 198 -4.53 -6.16 11.27
C SER A 198 -5.08 -6.63 12.62
N ALA A 199 -4.32 -6.44 13.72
CA ALA A 199 -4.77 -6.84 15.07
C ALA A 199 -5.97 -6.00 15.53
N ASN A 200 -5.97 -4.68 15.31
CA ASN A 200 -7.09 -3.78 15.62
C ASN A 200 -8.35 -4.14 14.83
N ILE A 201 -8.22 -4.44 13.55
CA ILE A 201 -9.33 -4.84 12.68
C ILE A 201 -9.90 -6.18 13.13
N HIS A 202 -9.03 -7.17 13.38
CA HIS A 202 -9.47 -8.48 13.89
C HIS A 202 -10.20 -8.35 15.25
N PHE A 203 -9.71 -7.50 16.15
CA PHE A 203 -10.38 -7.21 17.41
C PHE A 203 -11.75 -6.55 17.19
N ALA A 204 -11.85 -5.53 16.31
CA ALA A 204 -13.09 -4.84 16.00
C ALA A 204 -14.15 -5.80 15.38
N CYS A 205 -13.73 -6.68 14.47
CA CYS A 205 -14.62 -7.70 13.91
C CYS A 205 -15.20 -8.59 15.00
N ARG A 206 -14.35 -9.10 15.91
CA ARG A 206 -14.77 -10.00 16.98
C ARG A 206 -15.70 -9.32 18.01
N VAL A 207 -15.44 -8.05 18.35
CA VAL A 207 -16.11 -7.37 19.49
C VAL A 207 -17.28 -6.53 19.04
N TRP A 208 -17.19 -5.85 17.86
CA TRP A 208 -18.22 -4.94 17.36
C TRP A 208 -19.06 -5.51 16.23
N GLY A 209 -18.71 -6.71 15.74
CA GLY A 209 -19.40 -7.30 14.59
C GLY A 209 -19.06 -6.62 13.26
N THR A 210 -18.00 -5.82 13.21
CA THR A 210 -17.48 -5.27 11.95
C THR A 210 -17.12 -6.40 11.01
N ARG A 211 -17.22 -6.18 9.70
CA ARG A 211 -16.75 -7.10 8.68
C ARG A 211 -15.56 -6.51 7.93
N ALA A 212 -14.52 -7.30 7.72
CA ALA A 212 -13.33 -6.83 7.04
C ALA A 212 -12.68 -7.90 6.16
N THR A 213 -12.04 -7.45 5.08
CA THR A 213 -11.09 -8.24 4.29
C THR A 213 -9.72 -7.57 4.35
N ASP A 214 -8.74 -8.25 4.93
CA ASP A 214 -7.35 -7.83 4.98
C ASP A 214 -6.58 -8.48 3.83
N LEU A 215 -6.14 -7.68 2.87
CA LEU A 215 -5.38 -8.11 1.71
C LEU A 215 -3.89 -7.96 1.99
N ASN A 216 -3.21 -9.04 2.43
CA ASN A 216 -1.77 -9.05 2.63
C ASN A 216 -1.05 -9.00 1.29
N GLN A 217 -0.81 -7.77 0.80
CA GLN A 217 -0.33 -7.51 -0.53
C GLN A 217 1.17 -7.79 -0.67
N GLY A 218 1.53 -8.48 -1.75
CA GLY A 218 2.89 -8.56 -2.26
C GLY A 218 3.37 -7.24 -2.87
N VAL A 219 4.50 -7.28 -3.54
CA VAL A 219 5.07 -6.11 -4.21
C VAL A 219 4.31 -5.84 -5.51
N VAL A 220 3.64 -4.70 -5.61
CA VAL A 220 2.93 -4.31 -6.83
C VAL A 220 3.89 -3.73 -7.85
N TYR A 221 3.75 -4.18 -9.10
CA TYR A 221 4.43 -3.60 -10.25
C TYR A 221 3.42 -3.14 -11.31
N GLY A 222 3.91 -2.51 -12.35
CA GLY A 222 3.08 -1.96 -13.41
C GLY A 222 2.92 -0.44 -13.29
N VAL A 223 2.60 0.19 -14.39
CA VAL A 223 2.59 1.66 -14.50
C VAL A 223 1.29 2.16 -15.09
N GLU A 224 0.46 1.26 -15.62
CA GLU A 224 -0.75 1.61 -16.33
C GLU A 224 -1.84 0.56 -16.12
N THR A 225 -3.07 1.03 -15.97
CA THR A 225 -4.29 0.25 -16.08
C THR A 225 -5.06 0.72 -17.32
N GLU A 226 -6.12 0.01 -17.70
CA GLU A 226 -7.02 0.45 -18.77
C GLU A 226 -7.47 1.92 -18.58
N ASP A 227 -7.84 2.27 -17.34
CA ASP A 227 -8.36 3.60 -17.01
C ASP A 227 -7.27 4.69 -17.02
N THR A 228 -6.09 4.40 -16.47
CA THR A 228 -4.97 5.38 -16.48
C THR A 228 -4.39 5.59 -17.86
N GLY A 229 -4.54 4.61 -18.77
CA GLY A 229 -4.09 4.66 -20.16
C GLY A 229 -4.92 5.57 -21.06
N LEU A 230 -6.14 5.93 -20.67
CA LEU A 230 -7.05 6.75 -21.47
C LEU A 230 -6.49 8.16 -21.76
N HIS A 231 -5.72 8.73 -20.84
CA HIS A 231 -5.14 10.07 -21.02
C HIS A 231 -3.95 10.31 -20.07
N PRO A 232 -2.88 11.04 -20.51
CA PRO A 232 -1.74 11.35 -19.65
C PRO A 232 -2.10 12.07 -18.34
N ASP A 233 -3.15 12.90 -18.31
CA ASP A 233 -3.61 13.55 -17.09
C ASP A 233 -4.19 12.58 -16.05
N LEU A 234 -4.51 11.34 -16.43
CA LEU A 234 -5.00 10.28 -15.54
C LEU A 234 -3.90 9.38 -15.02
N SER A 235 -2.64 9.64 -15.35
CA SER A 235 -1.51 8.83 -14.90
C SER A 235 -1.49 8.68 -13.39
N THR A 236 -1.13 7.47 -12.94
CA THR A 236 -0.84 7.22 -11.52
C THR A 236 0.63 7.49 -11.21
N ARG A 237 0.97 7.52 -9.92
CA ARG A 237 2.37 7.66 -9.47
C ARG A 237 3.20 6.47 -9.93
N PHE A 238 4.47 6.74 -10.21
CA PHE A 238 5.47 5.70 -10.40
C PHE A 238 6.75 6.10 -9.68
N ASP A 239 7.03 5.43 -8.55
CA ASP A 239 8.16 5.73 -7.70
C ASP A 239 9.31 4.78 -8.02
N PHE A 240 10.54 5.30 -8.11
CA PHE A 240 11.73 4.58 -8.53
C PHE A 240 12.95 4.79 -7.63
N ASP A 241 12.84 5.72 -6.69
CA ASP A 241 13.91 6.04 -5.71
C ASP A 241 14.05 4.96 -4.62
N SER A 242 15.05 5.13 -3.75
CA SER A 242 15.37 4.15 -2.70
C SER A 242 14.39 4.15 -1.50
N ILE A 243 13.51 5.16 -1.40
CA ILE A 243 12.55 5.29 -0.29
C ILE A 243 11.18 4.75 -0.69
N TRP A 244 10.69 5.14 -1.85
CA TRP A 244 9.32 4.87 -2.29
C TRP A 244 9.24 3.83 -3.39
N GLY A 245 10.31 3.67 -4.17
CA GLY A 245 10.39 2.70 -5.25
C GLY A 245 10.58 1.28 -4.75
N THR A 246 10.04 0.31 -5.49
CA THR A 246 10.30 -1.11 -5.29
C THR A 246 11.54 -1.55 -6.06
N ALA A 247 12.09 -2.71 -5.74
CA ALA A 247 13.25 -3.24 -6.46
C ALA A 247 12.97 -3.38 -7.97
N LEU A 248 11.80 -3.93 -8.33
CA LEU A 248 11.41 -4.11 -9.71
C LEU A 248 11.24 -2.79 -10.46
N ASN A 249 10.54 -1.80 -9.86
CA ASN A 249 10.38 -0.48 -10.47
C ASN A 249 11.74 0.20 -10.70
N ARG A 250 12.63 0.14 -9.71
CA ARG A 250 13.99 0.67 -9.83
C ARG A 250 14.77 -0.01 -10.95
N PHE A 251 14.71 -1.33 -11.05
CA PHE A 251 15.38 -2.10 -12.11
C PHE A 251 14.85 -1.72 -13.50
N CYS A 252 13.54 -1.56 -13.65
CA CYS A 252 12.95 -1.10 -14.92
C CYS A 252 13.48 0.29 -15.32
N VAL A 253 13.58 1.21 -14.37
CA VAL A 253 14.14 2.55 -14.63
C VAL A 253 15.63 2.48 -14.94
N GLN A 254 16.42 1.74 -14.14
CA GLN A 254 17.85 1.54 -14.41
C GLN A 254 18.10 0.95 -15.80
N ALA A 255 17.33 -0.08 -16.18
CA ALA A 255 17.41 -0.68 -17.51
C ALA A 255 17.04 0.33 -18.62
N ALA A 256 16.00 1.15 -18.44
CA ALA A 256 15.56 2.14 -19.41
C ALA A 256 16.61 3.24 -19.67
N VAL A 257 17.36 3.64 -18.63
CA VAL A 257 18.40 4.69 -18.75
C VAL A 257 19.81 4.13 -18.91
N GLY A 258 19.97 2.81 -19.12
CA GLY A 258 21.27 2.18 -19.37
C GLY A 258 22.18 2.10 -18.14
N GLN A 259 21.63 2.18 -16.91
CA GLN A 259 22.38 1.99 -15.69
C GLN A 259 22.42 0.52 -15.26
N PRO A 260 23.45 0.07 -14.50
CA PRO A 260 23.47 -1.26 -13.91
C PRO A 260 22.30 -1.49 -12.96
N LEU A 261 21.71 -2.68 -12.97
CA LEU A 261 20.72 -3.11 -11.99
C LEU A 261 21.39 -3.28 -10.62
N THR A 262 20.96 -2.53 -9.61
CA THR A 262 21.58 -2.58 -8.27
C THR A 262 20.86 -3.55 -7.36
N VAL A 263 21.47 -4.73 -7.15
CA VAL A 263 21.00 -5.78 -6.24
C VAL A 263 21.54 -5.51 -4.83
N TYR A 264 20.66 -5.50 -3.82
CA TYR A 264 21.07 -5.34 -2.42
C TYR A 264 21.49 -6.70 -1.83
N GLY A 265 22.71 -6.78 -1.30
CA GLY A 265 23.30 -7.98 -0.74
C GLY A 265 23.50 -9.09 -1.78
N LYS A 266 23.18 -10.33 -1.41
CA LYS A 266 23.31 -11.51 -2.29
C LYS A 266 22.17 -11.66 -3.29
N GLY A 267 21.04 -10.96 -3.08
CA GLY A 267 19.89 -10.97 -3.98
C GLY A 267 18.99 -12.20 -3.89
N GLY A 268 19.16 -13.06 -2.89
CA GLY A 268 18.33 -14.24 -2.67
C GLY A 268 17.01 -13.98 -1.92
N GLN A 269 16.73 -12.73 -1.57
CA GLN A 269 15.49 -12.37 -0.86
C GLN A 269 14.28 -12.56 -1.79
N THR A 270 13.40 -13.50 -1.43
CA THR A 270 12.19 -13.81 -2.20
C THR A 270 10.98 -13.04 -1.68
N ARG A 271 10.13 -12.60 -2.59
CA ARG A 271 8.86 -11.89 -2.28
C ARG A 271 7.76 -12.33 -3.25
N GLY A 272 6.51 -12.13 -2.84
CA GLY A 272 5.36 -12.19 -3.74
C GLY A 272 5.21 -10.91 -4.55
N TYR A 273 4.83 -11.04 -5.81
CA TYR A 273 4.62 -9.95 -6.76
C TYR A 273 3.25 -10.04 -7.42
N LEU A 274 2.69 -8.92 -7.83
CA LEU A 274 1.48 -8.87 -8.64
C LEU A 274 1.43 -7.60 -9.50
N ASP A 275 0.78 -7.71 -10.64
CA ASP A 275 0.50 -6.57 -11.52
C ASP A 275 -0.52 -5.63 -10.87
N ILE A 276 -0.44 -4.32 -11.16
CA ILE A 276 -1.39 -3.33 -10.64
C ILE A 276 -2.82 -3.63 -11.08
N ARG A 277 -3.03 -4.24 -12.27
CA ARG A 277 -4.35 -4.68 -12.74
C ARG A 277 -4.93 -5.80 -11.88
N ASP A 278 -4.07 -6.71 -11.40
CA ASP A 278 -4.49 -7.78 -10.48
C ASP A 278 -4.88 -7.19 -9.11
N THR A 279 -4.22 -6.12 -8.68
CA THR A 279 -4.65 -5.41 -7.48
C THR A 279 -6.08 -4.87 -7.62
N MET A 280 -6.42 -4.30 -8.79
CA MET A 280 -7.79 -3.84 -9.09
C MET A 280 -8.77 -5.03 -9.03
N ALA A 281 -8.44 -6.13 -9.71
CA ALA A 281 -9.28 -7.33 -9.74
C ALA A 281 -9.48 -7.93 -8.33
N CYS A 282 -8.44 -8.06 -7.53
CA CYS A 282 -8.53 -8.60 -6.15
C CYS A 282 -9.48 -7.78 -5.26
N ILE A 283 -9.42 -6.46 -5.34
CA ILE A 283 -10.29 -5.59 -4.54
C ILE A 283 -11.73 -5.67 -5.04
N THR A 284 -11.94 -5.75 -6.35
CA THR A 284 -13.27 -5.97 -6.94
C THR A 284 -13.86 -7.29 -6.46
N LEU A 285 -13.09 -8.38 -6.50
CA LEU A 285 -13.53 -9.69 -5.97
C LEU A 285 -13.86 -9.62 -4.48
N ALA A 286 -13.09 -8.87 -3.68
CA ALA A 286 -13.39 -8.67 -2.26
C ALA A 286 -14.67 -7.86 -2.04
N LEU A 287 -14.97 -6.86 -2.88
CA LEU A 287 -16.22 -6.08 -2.83
C LEU A 287 -17.44 -6.91 -3.23
N GLU A 288 -17.29 -7.72 -4.28
CA GLU A 288 -18.37 -8.60 -4.77
C GLU A 288 -18.67 -9.78 -3.83
N ASN A 289 -17.67 -10.15 -3.04
CA ASN A 289 -17.74 -11.23 -2.04
C ASN A 289 -17.40 -10.66 -0.66
N PRO A 290 -18.25 -9.86 -0.03
CA PRO A 290 -17.94 -9.25 1.27
C PRO A 290 -17.80 -10.31 2.37
N ALA A 291 -16.93 -10.01 3.36
CA ALA A 291 -16.82 -10.82 4.56
C ALA A 291 -18.14 -10.85 5.33
N GLU A 292 -18.38 -11.91 6.08
CA GLU A 292 -19.54 -12.00 6.97
C GLU A 292 -19.38 -11.07 8.19
N ARG A 293 -20.49 -10.81 8.89
CA ARG A 293 -20.42 -10.06 10.15
C ARG A 293 -19.54 -10.79 11.15
N SER A 294 -18.74 -10.03 11.90
CA SER A 294 -17.73 -10.55 12.83
C SER A 294 -16.57 -11.31 12.18
N GLU A 295 -16.50 -11.36 10.86
CA GLU A 295 -15.42 -12.00 10.14
C GLU A 295 -14.32 -10.98 9.78
N CYS A 296 -13.07 -11.33 10.14
CA CYS A 296 -11.87 -10.73 9.58
C CYS A 296 -11.24 -11.74 8.63
N ARG A 297 -11.55 -11.61 7.35
CA ARG A 297 -11.05 -12.50 6.30
C ARG A 297 -9.68 -12.01 5.83
N VAL A 298 -8.72 -12.90 5.70
CA VAL A 298 -7.35 -12.56 5.27
C VAL A 298 -7.02 -13.29 3.99
N PHE A 299 -6.51 -12.55 2.99
CA PHE A 299 -6.01 -13.09 1.74
C PHE A 299 -4.57 -12.67 1.50
N ASN A 300 -3.72 -13.62 1.11
CA ASN A 300 -2.38 -13.33 0.62
C ASN A 300 -2.46 -12.92 -0.85
N GLN A 301 -2.25 -11.64 -1.12
CA GLN A 301 -2.49 -11.02 -2.41
C GLN A 301 -1.19 -10.91 -3.22
N PHE A 302 -0.87 -11.94 -3.98
CA PHE A 302 0.20 -11.94 -4.98
C PHE A 302 -0.07 -13.06 -6.01
N THR A 303 0.60 -12.99 -7.15
CA THR A 303 0.39 -13.93 -8.26
C THR A 303 1.63 -14.73 -8.61
N GLU A 304 2.81 -14.19 -8.31
CA GLU A 304 4.12 -14.79 -8.61
C GLU A 304 5.10 -14.54 -7.46
N GLN A 305 6.16 -15.34 -7.41
CA GLN A 305 7.23 -15.21 -6.42
C GLN A 305 8.56 -15.12 -7.15
N PHE A 306 9.39 -14.14 -6.77
CA PHE A 306 10.72 -13.96 -7.32
C PHE A 306 11.70 -13.55 -6.24
N SER A 307 12.93 -14.05 -6.35
CA SER A 307 14.09 -13.45 -5.71
C SER A 307 14.53 -12.18 -6.44
N VAL A 308 15.32 -11.34 -5.79
CA VAL A 308 15.85 -10.11 -6.42
C VAL A 308 16.75 -10.46 -7.62
N ASN A 309 17.50 -11.58 -7.55
CA ASN A 309 18.33 -12.05 -8.66
C ASN A 309 17.48 -12.49 -9.87
N GLU A 310 16.41 -13.26 -9.65
CA GLU A 310 15.51 -13.68 -10.73
C GLU A 310 14.88 -12.47 -11.44
N LEU A 311 14.49 -11.43 -10.70
CA LEU A 311 14.01 -10.18 -11.31
C LEU A 311 15.08 -9.49 -12.16
N ALA A 312 16.33 -9.46 -11.68
CA ALA A 312 17.42 -8.87 -12.45
C ALA A 312 17.70 -9.67 -13.73
N GLU A 313 17.59 -11.01 -13.67
CA GLU A 313 17.72 -11.88 -14.84
C GLU A 313 16.59 -11.69 -15.85
N LEU A 314 15.32 -11.61 -15.39
CA LEU A 314 14.16 -11.36 -16.26
C LEU A 314 14.34 -10.06 -17.03
N ILE A 315 14.71 -8.97 -16.34
CA ILE A 315 14.96 -7.68 -17.00
C ILE A 315 16.13 -7.73 -17.95
N SER A 316 17.22 -8.41 -17.57
CA SER A 316 18.39 -8.56 -18.45
C SER A 316 18.06 -9.35 -19.71
N LYS A 317 17.26 -10.41 -19.62
CA LYS A 317 16.76 -11.18 -20.76
C LYS A 317 15.88 -10.32 -21.68
N ALA A 318 14.92 -9.59 -21.08
CA ALA A 318 14.03 -8.69 -21.82
C ALA A 318 14.82 -7.64 -22.61
N ARG A 319 15.86 -7.03 -22.02
CA ARG A 319 16.73 -6.07 -22.71
C ARG A 319 17.60 -6.71 -23.78
N ALA A 320 18.09 -7.93 -23.55
CA ALA A 320 18.89 -8.68 -24.55
C ALA A 320 18.07 -8.96 -25.83
N GLN A 321 16.79 -9.24 -25.73
CA GLN A 321 15.88 -9.39 -26.88
C GLN A 321 15.78 -8.10 -27.72
N GLN A 322 16.03 -6.94 -27.12
CA GLN A 322 16.11 -5.63 -27.80
C GLN A 322 17.54 -5.31 -28.29
N GLY A 323 18.49 -6.23 -28.21
CA GLY A 323 19.91 -6.01 -28.57
C GLY A 323 20.68 -5.18 -27.54
N LEU A 324 20.18 -4.99 -26.34
CA LEU A 324 20.78 -4.15 -25.29
C LEU A 324 21.36 -5.01 -24.15
N LYS A 325 22.57 -4.68 -23.71
CA LYS A 325 23.21 -5.33 -22.56
C LYS A 325 22.85 -4.57 -21.28
N THR A 326 22.52 -5.32 -20.23
CA THR A 326 22.26 -4.76 -18.90
C THR A 326 23.23 -5.37 -17.89
N ALA A 327 24.04 -4.55 -17.24
CA ALA A 327 24.93 -5.00 -16.17
C ALA A 327 24.15 -5.16 -14.86
N VAL A 328 24.59 -6.10 -14.02
CA VAL A 328 24.08 -6.28 -12.65
C VAL A 328 25.21 -5.98 -11.68
N SER A 329 24.92 -5.18 -10.65
CA SER A 329 25.88 -4.79 -9.62
C SER A 329 25.32 -5.08 -8.23
N HIS A 330 26.07 -5.82 -7.42
CA HIS A 330 25.72 -6.07 -6.02
C HIS A 330 26.29 -4.96 -5.14
N ILE A 331 25.46 -4.40 -4.26
CA ILE A 331 25.87 -3.38 -3.29
C ILE A 331 25.45 -3.84 -1.88
N PRO A 332 26.07 -3.31 -0.80
CA PRO A 332 25.71 -3.69 0.56
C PRO A 332 24.21 -3.54 0.83
N ASN A 333 23.62 -4.55 1.50
CA ASN A 333 22.20 -4.50 1.85
C ASN A 333 21.98 -3.46 2.95
N PRO A 334 21.14 -2.44 2.74
CA PRO A 334 20.83 -1.44 3.76
C PRO A 334 19.91 -1.98 4.86
N ARG A 335 19.27 -3.11 4.63
CA ARG A 335 18.33 -3.74 5.56
C ARG A 335 19.03 -4.77 6.45
N VAL A 336 18.44 -5.04 7.60
CA VAL A 336 18.81 -6.17 8.46
C VAL A 336 17.79 -7.28 8.20
N GLU A 337 18.11 -8.17 7.28
CA GLU A 337 17.25 -9.30 6.91
C GLU A 337 18.09 -10.50 6.52
N VAL A 338 17.50 -11.71 6.54
CA VAL A 338 18.12 -12.92 6.01
C VAL A 338 18.15 -12.82 4.49
N GLU A 339 19.35 -12.87 3.90
CA GLU A 339 19.56 -12.65 2.46
C GLU A 339 19.19 -13.85 1.58
N SER A 340 19.00 -15.02 2.18
CA SER A 340 18.42 -16.20 1.55
C SER A 340 17.56 -16.89 2.58
N HIS A 341 16.26 -16.99 2.33
CA HIS A 341 15.30 -17.53 3.30
C HIS A 341 14.28 -18.44 2.60
N TYR A 342 13.69 -19.30 3.38
CA TYR A 342 12.53 -20.07 2.95
C TYR A 342 11.36 -19.11 2.69
N TYR A 343 10.69 -19.31 1.56
CA TYR A 343 9.50 -18.55 1.23
C TYR A 343 8.51 -19.44 0.46
N ASN A 344 7.51 -19.94 1.16
CA ASN A 344 6.41 -20.70 0.58
C ASN A 344 5.10 -20.17 1.19
N ALA A 345 4.47 -19.24 0.50
CA ALA A 345 3.25 -18.61 0.95
C ALA A 345 2.04 -19.06 0.14
N LYS A 346 0.99 -19.52 0.83
CA LYS A 346 -0.30 -19.81 0.21
C LYS A 346 -0.95 -18.51 -0.27
N HIS A 347 -1.62 -18.57 -1.43
CA HIS A 347 -2.34 -17.44 -2.04
C HIS A 347 -3.50 -17.94 -2.90
N GLN A 348 -4.22 -18.94 -2.40
CA GLN A 348 -5.24 -19.66 -3.17
C GLN A 348 -6.61 -18.99 -3.14
N HIS A 349 -6.95 -18.30 -2.06
CA HIS A 349 -8.33 -17.80 -1.87
C HIS A 349 -8.78 -16.83 -2.96
N LEU A 350 -7.92 -15.92 -3.42
CA LEU A 350 -8.27 -14.99 -4.52
C LEU A 350 -8.40 -15.70 -5.86
N LEU A 351 -7.61 -16.75 -6.10
CA LEU A 351 -7.73 -17.60 -7.30
C LEU A 351 -9.05 -18.36 -7.28
N ASP A 352 -9.47 -18.90 -6.12
CA ASP A 352 -10.73 -19.57 -5.94
C ASP A 352 -11.94 -18.64 -6.16
N LEU A 353 -11.79 -17.35 -5.86
CA LEU A 353 -12.79 -16.32 -6.18
C LEU A 353 -12.79 -15.91 -7.67
N GLY A 354 -11.88 -16.44 -8.49
CA GLY A 354 -11.83 -16.22 -9.93
C GLY A 354 -10.79 -15.22 -10.42
N LEU A 355 -9.79 -14.87 -9.61
CA LEU A 355 -8.67 -14.04 -10.07
C LEU A 355 -7.96 -14.70 -11.26
N LYS A 356 -7.78 -13.93 -12.34
CA LYS A 356 -7.01 -14.33 -13.52
C LYS A 356 -5.70 -13.51 -13.54
N PRO A 357 -4.56 -14.10 -13.16
CA PRO A 357 -3.31 -13.39 -13.02
C PRO A 357 -2.72 -12.83 -14.32
N HIS A 358 -2.13 -11.65 -14.24
CA HIS A 358 -1.23 -11.10 -15.25
C HIS A 358 0.21 -11.41 -14.83
N LEU A 359 0.93 -12.20 -15.63
CA LEU A 359 2.27 -12.66 -15.28
C LEU A 359 3.35 -11.68 -15.74
N LEU A 360 4.38 -11.54 -14.92
CA LEU A 360 5.46 -10.57 -15.14
C LEU A 360 6.21 -10.79 -16.46
N GLY A 361 6.44 -12.04 -16.86
CA GLY A 361 7.14 -12.38 -18.09
C GLY A 361 6.47 -11.84 -19.35
N ASP A 362 5.14 -11.85 -19.39
CA ASP A 362 4.35 -11.45 -20.56
C ASP A 362 4.14 -9.93 -20.65
N THR A 363 4.20 -9.23 -19.51
CA THR A 363 3.80 -7.82 -19.42
C THR A 363 4.94 -6.86 -19.16
N LEU A 364 6.11 -7.37 -18.77
CA LEU A 364 7.24 -6.56 -18.31
C LEU A 364 7.71 -5.54 -19.35
N LEU A 365 7.90 -5.96 -20.60
CA LEU A 365 8.37 -5.08 -21.68
C LEU A 365 7.35 -4.03 -22.05
N ASP A 366 6.10 -4.44 -22.22
CA ASP A 366 5.06 -3.58 -22.76
C ASP A 366 4.52 -2.62 -21.71
N SER A 367 4.36 -3.07 -20.48
CA SER A 367 3.69 -2.26 -19.45
C SER A 367 4.65 -1.37 -18.66
N VAL A 368 5.83 -1.83 -18.31
CA VAL A 368 6.73 -1.09 -17.40
C VAL A 368 7.90 -0.46 -18.13
N ILE A 369 8.77 -1.25 -18.76
CA ILE A 369 10.00 -0.72 -19.38
C ILE A 369 9.66 0.22 -20.55
N GLY A 370 8.73 -0.15 -21.42
CA GLY A 370 8.31 0.66 -22.56
C GLY A 370 7.70 2.01 -22.15
N LYS A 371 6.90 2.02 -21.07
CA LYS A 371 6.31 3.26 -20.55
C LYS A 371 7.35 4.13 -19.87
N VAL A 372 8.22 3.53 -19.04
CA VAL A 372 9.29 4.21 -18.32
C VAL A 372 10.29 4.86 -19.27
N ALA A 373 10.64 4.19 -20.37
CA ALA A 373 11.56 4.72 -21.38
C ALA A 373 11.10 6.07 -21.98
N LYS A 374 9.78 6.31 -22.05
CA LYS A 374 9.23 7.60 -22.52
C LYS A 374 9.52 8.77 -21.59
N TYR A 375 9.93 8.49 -20.36
CA TYR A 375 10.23 9.48 -19.31
C TYR A 375 11.67 9.39 -18.83
N ALA A 376 12.56 8.76 -19.62
CA ALA A 376 13.97 8.55 -19.26
C ALA A 376 14.71 9.87 -19.00
N ASP A 377 14.35 10.94 -19.71
CA ASP A 377 14.86 12.30 -19.55
C ASP A 377 14.54 12.93 -18.18
N ARG A 378 13.55 12.40 -17.48
CA ARG A 378 13.15 12.85 -16.15
C ARG A 378 13.86 12.11 -15.01
N VAL A 379 14.65 11.10 -15.31
CA VAL A 379 15.32 10.30 -14.30
C VAL A 379 16.54 11.02 -13.74
N ASP A 380 16.52 11.32 -12.43
CA ASP A 380 17.72 11.76 -11.72
C ASP A 380 18.57 10.51 -11.34
N PRO A 381 19.77 10.35 -11.90
CA PRO A 381 20.64 9.22 -11.61
C PRO A 381 21.02 9.08 -10.12
N VAL A 382 21.03 10.18 -9.39
CA VAL A 382 21.36 10.21 -7.96
C VAL A 382 20.34 9.42 -7.13
N LEU A 383 19.05 9.48 -7.49
CA LEU A 383 17.98 8.74 -6.82
C LEU A 383 18.06 7.23 -7.03
N LEU A 384 18.75 6.77 -8.09
CA LEU A 384 18.96 5.37 -8.41
C LEU A 384 20.23 4.76 -7.81
N ALA A 385 21.21 5.60 -7.47
CA ALA A 385 22.58 5.13 -7.29
C ALA A 385 22.80 4.36 -5.98
N LYS A 386 22.24 4.82 -4.86
CA LYS A 386 22.50 4.22 -3.54
C LYS A 386 21.29 4.36 -2.61
N PRO A 387 21.08 3.39 -1.69
CA PRO A 387 20.09 3.54 -0.65
C PRO A 387 20.42 4.75 0.26
N SER A 388 19.41 5.56 0.55
CA SER A 388 19.54 6.75 1.39
C SER A 388 19.26 6.49 2.87
N VAL A 389 18.80 5.28 3.22
CA VAL A 389 18.47 4.85 4.58
C VAL A 389 19.06 3.48 4.86
N SER A 390 19.67 3.32 6.03
CA SER A 390 20.17 2.05 6.56
C SER A 390 19.40 1.68 7.83
N TRP A 391 19.03 0.40 7.98
CA TRP A 391 18.35 -0.09 9.19
C TRP A 391 19.18 0.05 10.47
N ARG A 392 20.52 0.12 10.34
CA ARG A 392 21.44 0.25 11.49
C ARG A 392 21.73 1.69 11.88
N THR A 393 21.75 2.62 10.91
CA THR A 393 22.23 4.00 11.13
C THR A 393 21.21 5.07 10.76
N GLY A 394 20.04 4.67 10.23
CA GLY A 394 19.00 5.60 9.82
C GLY A 394 19.29 6.30 8.48
N GLY A 395 18.68 7.45 8.29
CA GLY A 395 18.81 8.26 7.09
C GLY A 395 20.20 8.89 6.93
N ASN A 396 20.59 9.14 5.68
CA ASN A 396 21.82 9.85 5.33
C ASN A 396 21.67 11.37 5.56
N GLU A 397 22.70 12.15 5.19
CA GLU A 397 22.74 13.62 5.40
C GLU A 397 21.60 14.38 4.72
N VAL A 398 21.01 13.87 3.64
CA VAL A 398 19.84 14.47 2.99
C VAL A 398 18.66 14.48 3.97
N TRP A 399 18.38 13.35 4.62
CA TRP A 399 17.29 13.22 5.59
C TRP A 399 17.55 14.02 6.87
N LYS A 400 18.79 14.04 7.36
CA LYS A 400 19.19 14.83 8.56
C LYS A 400 18.94 16.33 8.41
N LYS A 401 19.07 16.88 7.21
CA LYS A 401 18.76 18.30 6.96
C LYS A 401 17.29 18.63 7.12
N TYR A 402 16.42 17.69 6.80
CA TYR A 402 14.96 17.88 6.89
C TYR A 402 14.44 17.67 8.31
N SER A 403 15.01 16.76 9.11
CA SER A 403 14.61 16.56 10.51
C SER A 403 14.83 17.77 11.41
N HIS A 404 15.75 18.70 11.03
CA HIS A 404 16.03 19.93 11.77
C HIS A 404 15.24 21.17 11.30
N GLN A 405 14.50 21.11 10.19
CA GLN A 405 13.79 22.25 9.61
C GLN A 405 12.28 22.33 9.96
N GLY A 406 11.90 21.96 11.12
CA GLY A 406 10.51 21.99 11.57
C GLY A 406 9.82 20.67 11.28
N GLY A 407 10.31 19.71 12.01
CA GLY A 407 9.91 18.35 12.02
C GLY A 407 8.42 18.14 11.85
N TYR A 408 8.05 16.93 11.56
CA TYR A 408 6.70 16.44 11.72
C TYR A 408 6.23 16.87 13.12
N ALA A 409 5.80 18.13 13.25
CA ALA A 409 5.05 18.56 14.40
C ALA A 409 3.82 17.68 14.35
N ILE A 410 3.94 16.51 14.96
CA ILE A 410 2.77 15.85 15.49
C ILE A 410 2.13 16.97 16.29
N ALA A 411 0.95 17.40 15.91
CA ALA A 411 0.14 18.29 16.73
C ALA A 411 -0.25 17.55 18.02
N THR A 412 0.76 17.09 18.78
CA THR A 412 0.63 16.50 20.10
C THR A 412 0.24 17.56 21.13
N THR A 413 0.33 18.84 20.78
CA THR A 413 -0.08 19.94 21.64
C THR A 413 -1.61 20.11 21.72
N GLU A 414 -2.38 19.53 20.83
CA GLU A 414 -3.84 19.58 20.93
C GLU A 414 -4.51 18.27 21.37
N LEU A 415 -3.79 17.15 21.38
CA LEU A 415 -4.32 15.86 21.86
C LEU A 415 -4.37 15.72 23.38
N VAL A 416 -3.79 16.67 24.12
CA VAL A 416 -3.85 16.69 25.60
C VAL A 416 -4.20 18.10 26.07
N ARG A 417 -5.41 18.53 25.86
CA ARG A 417 -6.04 19.47 26.81
C ARG A 417 -6.76 18.62 27.84
N PRO A 418 -6.27 18.49 29.09
CA PRO A 418 -7.03 17.86 30.14
C PRO A 418 -8.14 18.81 30.57
N GLY A 419 -9.33 18.64 30.04
CA GLY A 419 -10.57 19.13 30.62
C GLY A 419 -11.00 18.30 31.84
N TYR A 420 -10.07 17.92 32.70
CA TYR A 420 -10.42 17.37 34.03
C TYR A 420 -10.21 18.44 35.07
N SER A 421 -11.30 19.09 35.45
CA SER A 421 -11.40 19.84 36.69
C SER A 421 -10.99 18.94 37.85
N ARG A 422 -10.06 19.42 38.68
CA ARG A 422 -9.68 18.78 39.96
C ARG A 422 -10.94 18.59 40.78
N VAL A 423 -11.42 17.36 40.93
CA VAL A 423 -12.26 16.99 42.04
C VAL A 423 -11.33 16.98 43.27
N LYS A 424 -11.48 17.97 44.14
CA LYS A 424 -10.85 17.98 45.45
C LYS A 424 -11.34 16.74 46.18
N ALA A 425 -10.44 15.82 46.52
CA ALA A 425 -10.69 14.82 47.53
C ALA A 425 -10.86 15.57 48.86
N ALA A 426 -12.04 15.49 49.45
CA ALA A 426 -12.29 15.77 50.85
C ALA A 426 -12.30 14.40 51.55
N VAL A 427 -11.39 14.28 52.52
CA VAL A 427 -11.14 13.34 53.61
C VAL A 427 -12.15 12.21 53.79
#